data_fbabcada41e89ae0ee56d6fd35432d4d
#
_entry.id   fbabcada41e89ae0ee56d6fd35432d4d
#
_cell.length_a   1.000
_cell.length_b   1.000
_cell.length_c   1.000
_cell.angle_alpha   90.00
_cell.angle_beta   90.00
_cell.angle_gamma   90.00
#
_symmetry.space_group_name_H-M   'P 1'
#
loop_
_entity.id
_entity.type
_entity.pdbx_description
1 polymer ?
#
loop_
_entity_poly.entity_id
_entity_poly.type
_entity_poly.pdbx_seq_one_letter_code
_entity_poly.pdbx_strand_id
1 'polypeptide(L)'
;MNKQFYIESMHNNLHILFAMGVIQDEMYKCPLCMQSFSDDEVVKNLTEEDVPQASLGGKRISLTCRSCNSTCGHSIDVNLLNAIVGLEQRKFFPSTDRKVNLIHEGQRLGANLHIDADRQLFLEIDAKRNNPKVWDEYRENILKENALIDLQDVPLKRDERLISAALLKNAYLLLFARTGYTFLADSYYDDLRMQISNPKPYILPERLWTLQNISVADGIYLCRDNRLRGFFVVYTLSKVMQYRVCVFIPSPNVPYLAATYHLRNILAYDRIRVEIMPSYFDFFNERNAIARLRKWCYGWDKF
;
A
#
# COMPACT_ATOMS: atom_id res chain seq x y z
N MET A 1 3.56 15.89 -7.20
CA MET A 1 3.56 15.53 -8.64
C MET A 1 3.00 16.72 -9.43
N ASN A 2 3.58 17.05 -10.57
CA ASN A 2 2.92 17.96 -11.53
C ASN A 2 1.98 17.10 -12.39
N LYS A 3 0.66 17.28 -12.24
CA LYS A 3 -0.35 16.46 -12.91
C LYS A 3 -0.24 16.54 -14.43
N GLN A 4 0.01 17.74 -14.99
CA GLN A 4 0.13 17.94 -16.43
C GLN A 4 1.35 17.17 -17.00
N PHE A 5 2.51 17.32 -16.37
CA PHE A 5 3.72 16.59 -16.77
C PHE A 5 3.55 15.07 -16.70
N TYR A 6 2.83 14.58 -15.68
CA TYR A 6 2.53 13.15 -15.55
C TYR A 6 1.65 12.66 -16.70
N ILE A 7 0.61 13.41 -17.06
CA ILE A 7 -0.30 13.07 -18.18
C ILE A 7 0.49 13.02 -19.48
N GLU A 8 1.32 14.02 -19.78
CA GLU A 8 2.18 14.06 -20.97
C GLU A 8 3.12 12.86 -21.04
N SER A 9 3.78 12.53 -19.92
CA SER A 9 4.65 11.35 -19.85
C SER A 9 3.88 10.04 -20.14
N MET A 10 2.68 9.89 -19.60
CA MET A 10 1.84 8.72 -19.86
C MET A 10 1.37 8.64 -21.32
N HIS A 11 1.01 9.77 -21.93
CA HIS A 11 0.67 9.82 -23.36
C HIS A 11 1.86 9.42 -24.24
N ASN A 12 3.07 9.89 -23.94
CA ASN A 12 4.27 9.48 -24.68
C ASN A 12 4.51 7.96 -24.55
N ASN A 13 4.36 7.39 -23.36
CA ASN A 13 4.47 5.95 -23.15
C ASN A 13 3.43 5.18 -23.99
N LEU A 14 2.16 5.60 -23.98
CA LEU A 14 1.09 5.00 -24.76
C LEU A 14 1.36 5.12 -26.27
N HIS A 15 1.79 6.30 -26.76
CA HIS A 15 2.14 6.52 -28.15
C HIS A 15 3.26 5.58 -28.63
N ILE A 16 4.33 5.45 -27.84
CA ILE A 16 5.42 4.52 -28.18
C ILE A 16 4.92 3.07 -28.20
N LEU A 17 4.11 2.65 -27.22
CA LEU A 17 3.56 1.29 -27.16
C LEU A 17 2.61 1.00 -28.31
N PHE A 18 1.79 1.97 -28.71
CA PHE A 18 0.93 1.88 -29.89
C PHE A 18 1.76 1.73 -31.18
N ALA A 19 2.76 2.59 -31.37
CA ALA A 19 3.68 2.50 -32.49
C ALA A 19 4.53 1.21 -32.53
N MET A 20 4.64 0.51 -31.39
CA MET A 20 5.26 -0.82 -31.29
C MET A 20 4.26 -1.98 -31.52
N GLY A 21 2.98 -1.70 -31.72
CA GLY A 21 1.93 -2.71 -31.84
C GLY A 21 1.65 -3.47 -30.53
N VAL A 22 1.96 -2.89 -29.39
CA VAL A 22 1.79 -3.52 -28.08
C VAL A 22 0.38 -3.30 -27.53
N ILE A 23 -0.20 -2.15 -27.78
CA ILE A 23 -1.56 -1.75 -27.39
C ILE A 23 -2.35 -1.35 -28.65
N GLN A 24 -3.69 -1.35 -28.53
CA GLN A 24 -4.59 -1.09 -29.67
C GLN A 24 -5.06 0.37 -29.74
N ASP A 25 -4.93 1.12 -28.67
CA ASP A 25 -5.35 2.52 -28.56
C ASP A 25 -4.38 3.30 -27.64
N GLU A 26 -4.37 4.63 -27.78
CA GLU A 26 -3.54 5.53 -26.97
C GLU A 26 -4.32 6.18 -25.81
N MET A 27 -5.52 5.67 -25.48
CA MET A 27 -6.32 6.22 -24.39
C MET A 27 -5.68 5.92 -23.03
N TYR A 28 -5.73 6.91 -22.14
CA TYR A 28 -5.33 6.70 -20.76
C TYR A 28 -6.25 5.67 -20.10
N LYS A 29 -5.68 4.69 -19.41
CA LYS A 29 -6.44 3.68 -18.66
C LYS A 29 -6.13 3.79 -17.19
N CYS A 30 -7.16 3.76 -16.35
CA CYS A 30 -6.93 3.69 -14.91
C CYS A 30 -6.11 2.43 -14.59
N PRO A 31 -4.94 2.54 -13.92
CA PRO A 31 -4.09 1.39 -13.67
C PRO A 31 -4.75 0.29 -12.82
N LEU A 32 -5.79 0.62 -12.06
CA LEU A 32 -6.46 -0.32 -11.17
C LEU A 32 -7.65 -1.06 -11.81
N CYS A 33 -8.42 -0.41 -12.68
CA CYS A 33 -9.62 -1.02 -13.29
C CYS A 33 -9.54 -1.14 -14.82
N MET A 34 -8.49 -0.59 -15.45
CA MET A 34 -8.28 -0.56 -16.91
C MET A 34 -9.39 0.15 -17.69
N GLN A 35 -10.27 0.91 -17.02
CA GLN A 35 -11.23 1.78 -17.70
C GLN A 35 -10.49 2.85 -18.48
N SER A 36 -10.86 3.02 -19.76
CA SER A 36 -10.29 4.03 -20.66
C SER A 36 -10.92 5.41 -20.43
N PHE A 37 -10.14 6.45 -20.61
CA PHE A 37 -10.54 7.85 -20.50
C PHE A 37 -9.99 8.65 -21.68
N SER A 38 -10.85 9.46 -22.29
CA SER A 38 -10.44 10.46 -23.28
C SER A 38 -9.67 11.60 -22.60
N ASP A 39 -8.94 12.41 -23.36
CA ASP A 39 -8.13 13.50 -22.81
C ASP A 39 -8.94 14.48 -21.96
N ASP A 40 -10.16 14.82 -22.38
CA ASP A 40 -11.07 15.68 -21.62
C ASP A 40 -11.51 15.03 -20.30
N GLU A 41 -11.69 13.73 -20.28
CA GLU A 41 -12.07 12.95 -19.09
C GLU A 41 -10.91 12.76 -18.11
N VAL A 42 -9.67 12.65 -18.61
CA VAL A 42 -8.46 12.52 -17.78
C VAL A 42 -8.36 13.68 -16.79
N VAL A 43 -8.64 14.90 -17.26
CA VAL A 43 -8.57 16.09 -16.40
C VAL A 43 -9.69 16.09 -15.34
N LYS A 44 -10.91 15.65 -15.72
CA LYS A 44 -12.12 15.73 -14.89
C LYS A 44 -12.32 14.54 -13.94
N ASN A 45 -11.98 13.33 -14.41
CA ASN A 45 -12.38 12.08 -13.76
C ASN A 45 -11.21 11.36 -13.08
N LEU A 46 -9.96 11.75 -13.35
CA LEU A 46 -8.80 11.17 -12.68
C LEU A 46 -8.38 12.03 -11.49
N THR A 47 -8.04 11.34 -10.42
CA THR A 47 -7.57 11.92 -9.16
C THR A 47 -6.13 11.49 -8.89
N GLU A 48 -5.37 12.37 -8.25
CA GLU A 48 -4.04 12.06 -7.77
C GLU A 48 -4.12 11.04 -6.63
N GLU A 49 -3.28 10.02 -6.71
CA GLU A 49 -3.20 8.93 -5.75
C GLU A 49 -1.90 9.03 -4.94
N ASP A 50 -2.04 9.10 -3.63
CA ASP A 50 -0.91 9.02 -2.69
C ASP A 50 -0.49 7.56 -2.48
N VAL A 51 0.79 7.26 -2.70
CA VAL A 51 1.28 5.88 -2.59
C VAL A 51 2.56 5.83 -1.74
N PRO A 52 2.52 5.11 -0.60
CA PRO A 52 1.31 4.69 0.11
C PRO A 52 0.42 5.88 0.45
N GLN A 53 -0.76 5.67 1.03
CA GLN A 53 -1.65 6.77 1.41
C GLN A 53 -0.92 7.85 2.25
N ALA A 54 -1.33 9.13 2.14
CA ALA A 54 -0.68 10.27 2.81
C ALA A 54 -0.48 10.07 4.31
N SER A 55 -1.47 9.45 4.99
CA SER A 55 -1.42 9.15 6.43
C SER A 55 -0.32 8.15 6.83
N LEU A 56 0.28 7.46 5.86
CA LEU A 56 1.42 6.55 6.01
C LEU A 56 2.68 7.06 5.28
N GLY A 57 2.79 8.38 5.07
CA GLY A 57 3.97 9.04 4.51
C GLY A 57 4.05 9.03 2.98
N GLY A 58 2.98 8.64 2.30
CA GLY A 58 2.93 8.57 0.85
C GLY A 58 2.98 9.91 0.14
N LYS A 59 3.28 9.84 -1.15
CA LYS A 59 3.34 10.98 -2.05
C LYS A 59 2.49 10.73 -3.29
N ARG A 60 1.98 11.79 -3.90
CA ARG A 60 1.26 11.76 -5.17
C ARG A 60 2.17 11.32 -6.30
N ILE A 61 1.98 10.12 -6.81
CA ILE A 61 2.84 9.54 -7.84
C ILE A 61 2.07 8.95 -9.02
N SER A 62 0.76 8.79 -8.90
CA SER A 62 -0.06 8.16 -9.93
C SER A 62 -1.41 8.87 -10.07
N LEU A 63 -2.09 8.64 -11.19
CA LEU A 63 -3.48 9.02 -11.40
C LEU A 63 -4.35 7.75 -11.48
N THR A 64 -5.43 7.74 -10.69
CA THR A 64 -6.44 6.69 -10.74
C THR A 64 -7.82 7.30 -10.96
N CYS A 65 -8.80 6.53 -11.44
CA CYS A 65 -10.14 7.05 -11.56
C CYS A 65 -10.74 7.31 -10.15
N ARG A 66 -11.62 8.28 -10.07
CA ARG A 66 -12.25 8.69 -8.81
C ARG A 66 -12.92 7.51 -8.07
N SER A 67 -13.54 6.60 -8.83
CA SER A 67 -14.19 5.40 -8.25
C SER A 67 -13.17 4.49 -7.58
N CYS A 68 -12.05 4.15 -8.25
CA CYS A 68 -11.00 3.31 -7.67
C CYS A 68 -10.35 3.97 -6.46
N ASN A 69 -9.99 5.27 -6.55
CA ASN A 69 -9.39 6.00 -5.44
C ASN A 69 -10.32 5.99 -4.22
N SER A 70 -11.59 6.38 -4.39
CA SER A 70 -12.57 6.40 -3.30
C SER A 70 -12.81 5.02 -2.69
N THR A 71 -13.03 3.99 -3.53
CA THR A 71 -13.28 2.63 -3.05
C THR A 71 -12.09 2.06 -2.29
N CYS A 72 -10.87 2.21 -2.81
CA CYS A 72 -9.66 1.76 -2.13
C CYS A 72 -9.42 2.51 -0.81
N GLY A 73 -9.59 3.84 -0.80
CA GLY A 73 -9.43 4.67 0.38
C GLY A 73 -10.32 4.25 1.54
N HIS A 74 -11.59 3.99 1.26
CA HIS A 74 -12.55 3.59 2.30
C HIS A 74 -12.49 2.12 2.70
N SER A 75 -11.93 1.26 1.88
CA SER A 75 -11.88 -0.19 2.15
C SER A 75 -10.50 -0.67 2.57
N ILE A 76 -9.56 -0.71 1.64
CA ILE A 76 -8.26 -1.35 1.87
C ILE A 76 -7.27 -0.44 2.61
N ASP A 77 -7.20 0.85 2.25
CA ASP A 77 -6.21 1.76 2.81
C ASP A 77 -6.47 2.05 4.30
N VAL A 78 -7.72 2.18 4.70
CA VAL A 78 -8.09 2.35 6.11
C VAL A 78 -7.70 1.12 6.95
N ASN A 79 -7.80 -0.10 6.39
CA ASN A 79 -7.38 -1.32 7.10
C ASN A 79 -5.86 -1.39 7.28
N LEU A 80 -5.08 -0.96 6.28
CA LEU A 80 -3.64 -0.86 6.40
C LEU A 80 -3.25 0.19 7.45
N LEU A 81 -3.88 1.37 7.45
CA LEU A 81 -3.66 2.39 8.48
C LEU A 81 -3.94 1.83 9.87
N ASN A 82 -5.10 1.20 10.05
CA ASN A 82 -5.47 0.61 11.34
C ASN A 82 -4.50 -0.47 11.79
N ALA A 83 -3.93 -1.25 10.87
CA ALA A 83 -2.92 -2.25 11.19
C ALA A 83 -1.63 -1.59 11.71
N ILE A 84 -1.14 -0.55 11.05
CA ILE A 84 0.07 0.19 11.48
C ILE A 84 -0.17 0.89 12.82
N VAL A 85 -1.28 1.63 12.96
CA VAL A 85 -1.65 2.27 14.22
C VAL A 85 -1.77 1.23 15.35
N GLY A 86 -2.38 0.07 15.09
CA GLY A 86 -2.48 -1.01 16.09
C GLY A 86 -1.14 -1.64 16.48
N LEU A 87 -0.13 -1.62 15.59
CA LEU A 87 1.23 -2.02 15.96
C LEU A 87 1.91 -0.98 16.85
N GLU A 88 1.67 0.29 16.57
CA GLU A 88 2.26 1.41 17.31
C GLU A 88 1.61 1.59 18.69
N GLN A 89 0.30 1.42 18.81
CA GLN A 89 -0.43 1.51 20.08
C GLN A 89 0.15 0.60 21.18
N ARG A 90 0.69 -0.56 20.82
CA ARG A 90 1.31 -1.49 21.76
C ARG A 90 2.60 -0.97 22.40
N LYS A 91 3.19 0.09 21.88
CA LYS A 91 4.54 0.54 22.22
C LYS A 91 4.60 1.87 23.01
N PHE A 92 3.49 2.51 23.29
CA PHE A 92 3.44 3.78 24.04
C PHE A 92 4.44 4.84 23.52
N PHE A 93 4.40 5.08 22.21
CA PHE A 93 5.28 6.08 21.61
C PHE A 93 4.92 7.51 22.04
N PRO A 94 5.91 8.40 22.20
CA PRO A 94 5.66 9.82 22.46
C PRO A 94 4.97 10.49 21.28
N SER A 95 4.28 11.60 21.57
CA SER A 95 3.53 12.40 20.60
C SER A 95 2.46 11.60 19.84
N THR A 96 1.74 10.72 20.57
CA THR A 96 0.67 9.89 20.00
C THR A 96 -0.63 10.03 20.78
N ASP A 97 -1.73 9.91 20.03
CA ASP A 97 -3.09 9.86 20.59
C ASP A 97 -3.73 8.52 20.29
N ARG A 98 -4.47 7.97 21.23
CA ARG A 98 -5.24 6.75 21.01
C ARG A 98 -6.51 6.70 21.83
N LYS A 99 -7.52 6.03 21.31
CA LYS A 99 -8.76 5.75 22.02
C LYS A 99 -8.55 4.57 22.94
N VAL A 100 -8.92 4.73 24.20
CA VAL A 100 -8.87 3.69 25.23
C VAL A 100 -10.21 3.57 25.94
N ASN A 101 -10.41 2.45 26.61
CA ASN A 101 -11.45 2.29 27.62
C ASN A 101 -10.78 2.27 29.00
N LEU A 102 -11.32 3.06 29.90
CA LEU A 102 -10.98 3.02 31.30
C LEU A 102 -11.96 2.06 31.99
N ILE A 103 -11.44 1.09 32.71
CA ILE A 103 -12.26 0.13 33.44
C ILE A 103 -11.91 0.25 34.92
N HIS A 104 -12.94 0.47 35.74
CA HIS A 104 -12.86 0.51 37.18
C HIS A 104 -14.10 -0.15 37.76
N GLU A 105 -13.94 -1.15 38.63
CA GLU A 105 -15.04 -1.90 39.26
C GLU A 105 -16.14 -2.38 38.28
N GLY A 106 -15.75 -2.78 37.08
CA GLY A 106 -16.66 -3.23 36.04
C GLY A 106 -17.35 -2.13 35.21
N GLN A 107 -17.18 -0.87 35.61
CA GLN A 107 -17.63 0.29 34.84
C GLN A 107 -16.64 0.59 33.71
N ARG A 108 -17.17 0.97 32.54
CA ARG A 108 -16.37 1.25 31.34
C ARG A 108 -16.65 2.66 30.82
N LEU A 109 -15.60 3.44 30.68
CA LEU A 109 -15.62 4.78 30.09
C LEU A 109 -14.68 4.86 28.89
N GLY A 110 -15.17 5.46 27.80
CA GLY A 110 -14.35 5.80 26.65
C GLY A 110 -13.52 7.06 26.92
N ALA A 111 -12.24 7.02 26.67
CA ALA A 111 -11.32 8.13 26.80
C ALA A 111 -10.35 8.22 25.63
N ASN A 112 -9.71 9.38 25.47
CA ASN A 112 -8.54 9.56 24.63
C ASN A 112 -7.31 9.58 25.53
N LEU A 113 -6.34 8.72 25.25
CA LEU A 113 -5.02 8.74 25.87
C LEU A 113 -4.09 9.52 24.97
N HIS A 114 -3.58 10.63 25.47
CA HIS A 114 -2.53 11.42 24.85
C HIS A 114 -1.19 11.11 25.53
N ILE A 115 -0.16 10.86 24.74
CA ILE A 115 1.22 10.67 25.21
C ILE A 115 2.04 11.82 24.65
N ASP A 116 2.52 12.71 25.51
CA ASP A 116 3.29 13.87 25.06
C ASP A 116 4.73 13.53 24.65
N ALA A 117 5.51 14.54 24.30
CA ALA A 117 6.91 14.38 23.89
C ALA A 117 7.79 13.82 25.02
N ASP A 118 7.45 14.11 26.27
CA ASP A 118 8.16 13.68 27.48
C ASP A 118 7.63 12.34 28.02
N ARG A 119 6.74 11.67 27.27
CA ARG A 119 6.07 10.40 27.62
C ARG A 119 5.15 10.49 28.84
N GLN A 120 4.66 11.68 29.17
CA GLN A 120 3.62 11.82 30.16
C GLN A 120 2.27 11.40 29.56
N LEU A 121 1.45 10.74 30.38
CA LEU A 121 0.17 10.18 29.96
C LEU A 121 -0.94 11.11 30.43
N PHE A 122 -1.74 11.60 29.48
CA PHE A 122 -2.92 12.41 29.76
C PHE A 122 -4.16 11.67 29.28
N LEU A 123 -5.15 11.57 30.15
CA LEU A 123 -6.43 10.95 29.85
C LEU A 123 -7.49 12.03 29.74
N GLU A 124 -8.06 12.14 28.55
CA GLU A 124 -9.19 13.04 28.28
C GLU A 124 -10.48 12.21 28.12
N ILE A 125 -11.45 12.45 28.99
CA ILE A 125 -12.74 11.77 28.94
C ILE A 125 -13.73 12.65 28.21
N ASP A 126 -14.23 12.18 27.06
CA ASP A 126 -15.27 12.84 26.30
C ASP A 126 -16.65 12.54 26.93
N ALA A 127 -17.17 13.49 27.71
CA ALA A 127 -18.49 13.36 28.35
C ALA A 127 -19.62 13.10 27.35
N LYS A 128 -19.50 13.55 26.07
CA LYS A 128 -20.52 13.32 25.04
C LYS A 128 -20.59 11.88 24.55
N ARG A 129 -19.51 11.10 24.73
CA ARG A 129 -19.43 9.69 24.32
C ARG A 129 -19.79 8.71 25.43
N ASN A 130 -19.96 9.21 26.65
CA ASN A 130 -20.19 8.40 27.83
C ASN A 130 -21.57 8.70 28.42
N ASN A 131 -22.16 7.69 29.10
CA ASN A 131 -23.37 7.90 29.86
C ASN A 131 -23.07 8.84 31.01
N PRO A 132 -23.78 10.00 31.19
CA PRO A 132 -23.51 10.95 32.25
C PRO A 132 -23.52 10.34 33.66
N LYS A 133 -24.46 9.43 33.93
CA LYS A 133 -24.55 8.75 35.24
C LYS A 133 -23.30 7.92 35.52
N VAL A 134 -22.83 7.15 34.55
CA VAL A 134 -21.62 6.34 34.68
C VAL A 134 -20.40 7.23 34.83
N TRP A 135 -20.37 8.39 34.17
CA TRP A 135 -19.31 9.36 34.31
C TRP A 135 -19.24 9.95 35.75
N ASP A 136 -20.39 10.34 36.33
CA ASP A 136 -20.44 10.91 37.66
C ASP A 136 -20.01 9.89 38.72
N GLU A 137 -20.50 8.65 38.66
CA GLU A 137 -20.09 7.56 39.54
C GLU A 137 -18.60 7.24 39.41
N TYR A 138 -18.11 7.20 38.15
CA TYR A 138 -16.69 6.94 37.90
C TYR A 138 -15.80 8.04 38.48
N ARG A 139 -16.18 9.31 38.33
CA ARG A 139 -15.45 10.45 38.86
C ARG A 139 -15.35 10.40 40.41
N GLU A 140 -16.41 10.04 41.08
CA GLU A 140 -16.42 9.88 42.54
C GLU A 140 -15.52 8.73 43.02
N ASN A 141 -15.46 7.64 42.24
CA ASN A 141 -14.65 6.48 42.61
C ASN A 141 -13.17 6.68 42.29
N ILE A 142 -12.82 7.37 41.21
CA ILE A 142 -11.42 7.59 40.77
C ILE A 142 -10.67 8.54 41.74
N LEU A 143 -11.39 9.40 42.46
CA LEU A 143 -10.82 10.32 43.42
C LEU A 143 -10.50 9.63 44.77
N LYS A 144 -10.88 8.36 44.95
CA LYS A 144 -10.52 7.60 46.14
C LYS A 144 -9.04 7.21 46.10
N GLU A 145 -8.37 7.29 47.25
CA GLU A 145 -6.98 6.82 47.33
C GLU A 145 -6.85 5.35 46.91
N ASN A 146 -5.82 5.06 46.13
CA ASN A 146 -5.51 3.72 45.61
C ASN A 146 -6.54 3.14 44.59
N ALA A 147 -7.30 3.97 43.87
CA ALA A 147 -8.14 3.48 42.76
C ALA A 147 -7.27 2.87 41.67
N LEU A 148 -7.51 1.59 41.35
CA LEU A 148 -6.87 0.92 40.22
C LEU A 148 -7.72 1.13 38.96
N ILE A 149 -7.10 1.69 37.93
CA ILE A 149 -7.73 1.90 36.64
C ILE A 149 -7.06 0.98 35.63
N ASP A 150 -7.84 0.12 35.01
CA ASP A 150 -7.36 -0.72 33.93
C ASP A 150 -7.57 0.01 32.58
N LEU A 151 -6.50 0.08 31.79
CA LEU A 151 -6.48 0.71 30.47
C LEU A 151 -6.58 -0.37 29.38
N GLN A 152 -7.69 -0.37 28.66
CA GLN A 152 -7.86 -1.26 27.52
C GLN A 152 -7.87 -0.49 26.20
N ASP A 153 -7.06 -0.90 25.25
CA ASP A 153 -7.11 -0.36 23.89
C ASP A 153 -8.46 -0.65 23.23
N VAL A 154 -9.01 0.35 22.54
CA VAL A 154 -10.17 0.13 21.69
C VAL A 154 -9.71 -0.67 20.47
N PRO A 155 -10.26 -1.88 20.22
CA PRO A 155 -9.86 -2.69 19.10
C PRO A 155 -10.10 -1.97 17.77
N LEU A 156 -9.05 -1.77 16.99
CA LEU A 156 -9.17 -1.25 15.64
C LEU A 156 -9.62 -2.37 14.69
N LYS A 157 -10.67 -2.09 13.93
CA LYS A 157 -11.15 -3.01 12.90
C LYS A 157 -10.08 -3.16 11.82
N ARG A 158 -9.65 -4.39 11.57
CA ARG A 158 -8.65 -4.74 10.57
C ARG A 158 -8.96 -6.11 9.97
N ASP A 159 -8.75 -6.23 8.68
CA ASP A 159 -8.88 -7.49 7.93
C ASP A 159 -7.57 -7.73 7.18
N GLU A 160 -6.98 -8.90 7.37
CA GLU A 160 -5.72 -9.33 6.77
C GLU A 160 -5.76 -9.30 5.22
N ARG A 161 -6.91 -9.62 4.63
CA ARG A 161 -7.09 -9.60 3.16
C ARG A 161 -7.06 -8.18 2.63
N LEU A 162 -7.74 -7.27 3.33
CA LEU A 162 -7.77 -5.85 2.98
C LEU A 162 -6.38 -5.21 3.15
N ILE A 163 -5.65 -5.58 4.21
CA ILE A 163 -4.26 -5.16 4.42
C ILE A 163 -3.38 -5.66 3.27
N SER A 164 -3.49 -6.95 2.92
CA SER A 164 -2.73 -7.54 1.81
C SER A 164 -3.01 -6.84 0.47
N ALA A 165 -4.29 -6.53 0.19
CA ALA A 165 -4.68 -5.81 -1.01
C ALA A 165 -4.12 -4.37 -1.04
N ALA A 166 -4.10 -3.67 0.10
CA ALA A 166 -3.51 -2.33 0.18
C ALA A 166 -1.99 -2.36 -0.06
N LEU A 167 -1.28 -3.33 0.52
CA LEU A 167 0.16 -3.51 0.29
C LEU A 167 0.45 -3.81 -1.18
N LEU A 168 -0.36 -4.67 -1.80
CA LEU A 168 -0.24 -5.03 -3.20
C LEU A 168 -0.55 -3.82 -4.11
N LYS A 169 -1.62 -3.05 -3.81
CA LYS A 169 -1.96 -1.80 -4.53
C LYS A 169 -0.80 -0.83 -4.55
N ASN A 170 -0.21 -0.59 -3.39
CA ASN A 170 0.92 0.34 -3.27
C ASN A 170 2.09 -0.08 -4.15
N ALA A 171 2.50 -1.35 -4.08
CA ALA A 171 3.60 -1.85 -4.92
C ALA A 171 3.28 -1.79 -6.41
N TYR A 172 2.06 -2.16 -6.80
CA TYR A 172 1.61 -2.10 -8.19
C TYR A 172 1.61 -0.68 -8.73
N LEU A 173 1.12 0.30 -7.95
CA LEU A 173 1.11 1.70 -8.37
C LEU A 173 2.51 2.33 -8.39
N LEU A 174 3.41 1.93 -7.47
CA LEU A 174 4.83 2.32 -7.52
C LEU A 174 5.50 1.82 -8.79
N LEU A 175 5.25 0.55 -9.14
CA LEU A 175 5.76 -0.04 -10.37
C LEU A 175 5.17 0.64 -11.61
N PHE A 176 3.86 0.90 -11.62
CA PHE A 176 3.18 1.63 -12.70
C PHE A 176 3.71 3.06 -12.85
N ALA A 177 3.90 3.78 -11.76
CA ALA A 177 4.47 5.14 -11.78
C ALA A 177 5.89 5.18 -12.37
N ARG A 178 6.63 4.06 -12.32
CA ARG A 178 7.99 3.95 -12.86
C ARG A 178 8.04 3.47 -14.31
N THR A 179 7.12 2.60 -14.71
CA THR A 179 7.19 1.89 -16.00
C THR A 179 6.02 2.17 -16.96
N GLY A 180 5.01 2.92 -16.52
CA GLY A 180 3.79 3.16 -17.29
C GLY A 180 3.11 1.85 -17.66
N TYR A 181 2.55 1.81 -18.86
CA TYR A 181 1.87 0.64 -19.42
C TYR A 181 2.81 -0.38 -20.09
N THR A 182 4.13 -0.22 -19.97
CA THR A 182 5.15 -1.00 -20.70
C THR A 182 4.87 -2.50 -20.76
N PHE A 183 4.39 -3.09 -19.64
CA PHE A 183 3.94 -4.47 -19.55
C PHE A 183 2.69 -4.63 -18.68
N LEU A 184 2.36 -3.63 -17.87
CA LEU A 184 1.27 -3.69 -16.90
C LEU A 184 -0.13 -3.62 -17.57
N ALA A 185 -0.24 -3.30 -18.86
CA ALA A 185 -1.47 -3.42 -19.63
C ALA A 185 -1.82 -4.88 -19.99
N ASP A 186 -0.91 -5.82 -19.79
CA ASP A 186 -1.13 -7.24 -20.06
C ASP A 186 -2.23 -7.83 -19.17
N SER A 187 -3.06 -8.70 -19.75
CA SER A 187 -4.15 -9.40 -19.06
C SER A 187 -3.67 -10.31 -17.92
N TYR A 188 -2.41 -10.70 -17.91
CA TYR A 188 -1.78 -11.41 -16.79
C TYR A 188 -2.01 -10.68 -15.45
N TYR A 189 -2.06 -9.35 -15.47
CA TYR A 189 -2.26 -8.55 -14.25
C TYR A 189 -3.74 -8.33 -13.86
N ASP A 190 -4.70 -8.89 -14.62
CA ASP A 190 -6.12 -8.78 -14.29
C ASP A 190 -6.44 -9.41 -12.93
N ASP A 191 -5.88 -10.59 -12.63
CA ASP A 191 -6.04 -11.25 -11.33
C ASP A 191 -5.48 -10.41 -10.19
N LEU A 192 -4.34 -9.74 -10.41
CA LEU A 192 -3.74 -8.85 -9.42
C LEU A 192 -4.62 -7.61 -9.19
N ARG A 193 -5.10 -6.99 -10.26
CA ARG A 193 -6.05 -5.87 -10.18
C ARG A 193 -7.36 -6.27 -9.54
N MET A 194 -7.85 -7.46 -9.83
CA MET A 194 -9.06 -8.01 -9.22
C MET A 194 -8.84 -8.29 -7.72
N GLN A 195 -7.68 -8.81 -7.31
CA GLN A 195 -7.34 -9.00 -5.90
C GLN A 195 -7.28 -7.67 -5.12
N ILE A 196 -6.85 -6.57 -5.78
CA ILE A 196 -6.86 -5.22 -5.18
C ILE A 196 -8.30 -4.70 -5.05
N SER A 197 -9.10 -4.80 -6.10
CA SER A 197 -10.44 -4.21 -6.15
C SER A 197 -11.50 -5.02 -5.40
N ASN A 198 -11.33 -6.34 -5.33
CA ASN A 198 -12.21 -7.27 -4.63
C ASN A 198 -11.40 -8.25 -3.78
N PRO A 199 -10.89 -7.83 -2.62
CA PRO A 199 -9.96 -8.62 -1.81
C PRO A 199 -10.59 -9.77 -1.03
N LYS A 200 -11.93 -9.89 -1.00
CA LYS A 200 -12.61 -10.94 -0.20
C LYS A 200 -12.30 -12.37 -0.66
N PRO A 201 -12.43 -12.73 -1.95
CA PRO A 201 -11.91 -14.01 -2.43
C PRO A 201 -10.38 -13.96 -2.55
N TYR A 202 -9.71 -15.06 -2.24
CA TYR A 202 -8.30 -15.20 -2.59
C TYR A 202 -8.21 -15.61 -4.07
N ILE A 203 -7.87 -14.66 -4.91
CA ILE A 203 -7.63 -14.86 -6.36
C ILE A 203 -6.19 -15.29 -6.56
N LEU A 204 -5.26 -14.58 -5.91
CA LEU A 204 -3.86 -14.97 -5.90
C LEU A 204 -3.63 -16.10 -4.89
N PRO A 205 -2.78 -17.09 -5.20
CA PRO A 205 -2.62 -18.30 -4.39
C PRO A 205 -2.06 -18.03 -3.00
N GLU A 206 -1.28 -16.96 -2.83
CA GLU A 206 -0.66 -16.59 -1.55
C GLU A 206 -0.31 -15.10 -1.48
N ARG A 207 0.19 -14.69 -0.31
CA ARG A 207 0.72 -13.34 -0.10
C ARG A 207 2.00 -13.14 -0.90
N LEU A 208 2.02 -12.10 -1.70
CA LEU A 208 3.20 -11.65 -2.45
C LEU A 208 4.03 -10.61 -1.68
N TRP A 209 3.87 -10.51 -0.37
CA TRP A 209 4.53 -9.48 0.43
C TRP A 209 5.11 -10.02 1.74
N THR A 210 6.13 -9.32 2.21
CA THR A 210 6.73 -9.53 3.53
C THR A 210 7.01 -8.20 4.23
N LEU A 211 6.95 -8.23 5.55
CA LEU A 211 7.27 -7.12 6.45
C LEU A 211 8.41 -7.62 7.34
N GLN A 212 9.62 -7.54 6.82
CA GLN A 212 10.84 -7.98 7.52
C GLN A 212 11.85 -6.84 7.59
N ASN A 213 12.90 -7.02 8.37
CA ASN A 213 14.08 -6.15 8.34
C ASN A 213 14.79 -6.30 6.99
N ILE A 214 14.40 -5.43 6.04
CA ILE A 214 14.95 -5.42 4.70
C ILE A 214 16.09 -4.40 4.70
N SER A 215 17.30 -4.84 4.40
CA SER A 215 18.51 -4.00 4.41
C SER A 215 18.65 -3.11 3.18
N VAL A 216 17.87 -3.36 2.12
CA VAL A 216 17.93 -2.56 0.89
C VAL A 216 17.06 -1.30 0.99
N ALA A 217 17.43 -0.25 0.28
CA ALA A 217 16.69 1.01 0.21
C ALA A 217 15.32 0.84 -0.48
N ASP A 218 14.43 1.84 -0.33
CA ASP A 218 13.19 1.90 -1.10
C ASP A 218 13.51 1.97 -2.60
N GLY A 219 12.79 1.18 -3.40
CA GLY A 219 13.02 1.11 -4.83
C GLY A 219 12.38 -0.12 -5.47
N ILE A 220 12.57 -0.22 -6.78
CA ILE A 220 12.11 -1.35 -7.59
C ILE A 220 13.34 -2.16 -7.99
N TYR A 221 13.33 -3.44 -7.68
CA TYR A 221 14.44 -4.36 -7.92
C TYR A 221 14.01 -5.47 -8.87
N LEU A 222 14.85 -5.74 -9.86
CA LEU A 222 14.68 -6.84 -10.80
C LEU A 222 15.20 -8.14 -10.17
N CYS A 223 14.40 -9.18 -10.17
CA CYS A 223 14.87 -10.51 -9.74
C CYS A 223 15.59 -11.20 -10.89
N ARG A 224 16.83 -11.60 -10.64
CA ARG A 224 17.69 -12.27 -11.63
C ARG A 224 17.54 -13.80 -11.65
N ASP A 225 16.79 -14.37 -10.71
CA ASP A 225 16.50 -15.80 -10.73
C ASP A 225 15.45 -16.11 -11.80
N ASN A 226 15.78 -16.97 -12.76
CA ASN A 226 14.87 -17.32 -13.86
C ASN A 226 13.58 -18.00 -13.37
N ARG A 227 13.61 -18.66 -12.20
CA ARG A 227 12.44 -19.31 -11.59
C ARG A 227 11.48 -18.28 -10.96
N LEU A 228 12.00 -17.09 -10.65
CA LEU A 228 11.30 -16.02 -9.92
C LEU A 228 11.44 -14.69 -10.66
N ARG A 229 11.33 -14.70 -11.98
CA ARG A 229 11.41 -13.46 -12.75
C ARG A 229 10.26 -12.51 -12.36
N GLY A 230 10.62 -11.29 -12.00
CA GLY A 230 9.66 -10.29 -11.54
C GLY A 230 10.34 -9.16 -10.79
N PHE A 231 9.55 -8.40 -10.08
CA PHE A 231 9.96 -7.18 -9.41
C PHE A 231 9.76 -7.28 -7.90
N PHE A 232 10.80 -6.97 -7.15
CA PHE A 232 10.65 -6.67 -5.73
C PHE A 232 10.48 -5.17 -5.56
N VAL A 233 9.31 -4.75 -5.13
CA VAL A 233 9.00 -3.35 -4.83
C VAL A 233 9.14 -3.15 -3.34
N VAL A 234 10.16 -2.38 -2.95
CA VAL A 234 10.46 -2.06 -1.55
C VAL A 234 10.04 -0.62 -1.29
N TYR A 235 9.24 -0.42 -0.27
CA TYR A 235 8.78 0.91 0.13
C TYR A 235 8.54 0.99 1.63
N THR A 236 8.54 2.22 2.14
CA THR A 236 8.39 2.51 3.56
C THR A 236 7.00 3.04 3.88
N LEU A 237 6.35 2.46 4.89
CA LEU A 237 5.17 3.00 5.55
C LEU A 237 5.65 3.80 6.76
N SER A 238 5.29 5.07 6.85
CA SER A 238 5.72 5.95 7.94
C SER A 238 4.52 6.56 8.65
N LYS A 239 4.39 6.29 9.94
CA LYS A 239 3.44 6.96 10.83
C LYS A 239 4.25 7.59 11.96
N VAL A 240 4.34 6.98 13.13
CA VAL A 240 5.30 7.33 14.19
C VAL A 240 6.62 6.59 13.93
N MET A 241 6.53 5.31 13.58
CA MET A 241 7.65 4.48 13.18
C MET A 241 7.67 4.27 11.67
N GLN A 242 8.81 3.77 11.19
CA GLN A 242 8.98 3.38 9.80
C GLN A 242 8.95 1.85 9.68
N TYR A 243 8.11 1.36 8.78
CA TYR A 243 7.95 -0.06 8.49
C TYR A 243 8.28 -0.30 7.02
N ARG A 244 9.32 -1.06 6.76
CA ARG A 244 9.71 -1.38 5.40
C ARG A 244 8.99 -2.62 4.91
N VAL A 245 8.35 -2.49 3.76
CA VAL A 245 7.57 -3.53 3.09
C VAL A 245 8.27 -3.92 1.79
N CYS A 246 8.29 -5.20 1.49
CA CYS A 246 8.71 -5.73 0.21
C CYS A 246 7.56 -6.51 -0.40
N VAL A 247 7.16 -6.16 -1.62
CA VAL A 247 6.13 -6.87 -2.38
C VAL A 247 6.74 -7.40 -3.67
N PHE A 248 6.50 -8.67 -3.96
CA PHE A 248 6.91 -9.29 -5.20
C PHE A 248 5.80 -9.22 -6.23
N ILE A 249 6.09 -8.67 -7.40
CA ILE A 249 5.19 -8.65 -8.57
C ILE A 249 5.83 -9.51 -9.66
N PRO A 250 5.27 -10.70 -9.96
CA PRO A 250 5.79 -11.57 -10.99
C PRO A 250 5.74 -10.92 -12.38
N SER A 251 6.66 -11.28 -13.27
CA SER A 251 6.57 -10.90 -14.69
C SER A 251 5.50 -11.73 -15.44
N PRO A 252 4.97 -11.27 -16.57
CA PRO A 252 3.81 -11.90 -17.25
C PRO A 252 3.99 -13.38 -17.64
N ASN A 253 5.23 -13.82 -17.79
CA ASN A 253 5.52 -15.20 -18.18
C ASN A 253 5.76 -16.15 -16.98
N VAL A 254 5.55 -15.69 -15.75
CA VAL A 254 5.71 -16.52 -14.55
C VAL A 254 4.35 -16.73 -13.90
N PRO A 255 3.77 -17.93 -13.94
CA PRO A 255 2.49 -18.21 -13.29
C PRO A 255 2.51 -17.88 -11.80
N TYR A 256 1.45 -17.26 -11.26
CA TYR A 256 1.36 -16.86 -9.85
C TYR A 256 1.63 -18.02 -8.88
N LEU A 257 1.10 -19.22 -9.17
CA LEU A 257 1.32 -20.39 -8.34
C LEU A 257 2.81 -20.79 -8.29
N ALA A 258 3.49 -20.78 -9.45
CA ALA A 258 4.92 -21.07 -9.52
C ALA A 258 5.73 -19.98 -8.81
N ALA A 259 5.38 -18.71 -9.02
CA ALA A 259 6.03 -17.57 -8.38
C ALA A 259 5.95 -17.66 -6.84
N THR A 260 4.77 -17.92 -6.29
CA THR A 260 4.56 -18.02 -4.84
C THR A 260 5.26 -19.22 -4.23
N TYR A 261 5.25 -20.38 -4.91
CA TYR A 261 5.97 -21.57 -4.48
C TYR A 261 7.50 -21.32 -4.42
N HIS A 262 8.07 -20.75 -5.47
CA HIS A 262 9.50 -20.43 -5.51
C HIS A 262 9.88 -19.33 -4.52
N LEU A 263 9.06 -18.29 -4.38
CA LEU A 263 9.29 -17.22 -3.41
C LEU A 263 9.34 -17.76 -1.99
N ARG A 264 8.41 -18.64 -1.61
CA ARG A 264 8.38 -19.29 -0.29
C ARG A 264 9.65 -20.11 -0.03
N ASN A 265 10.05 -20.94 -0.99
CA ASN A 265 11.23 -21.79 -0.85
C ASN A 265 12.51 -20.97 -0.76
N ILE A 266 12.65 -19.94 -1.59
CA ILE A 266 13.84 -19.08 -1.57
C ILE A 266 13.92 -18.29 -0.26
N LEU A 267 12.81 -17.68 0.20
CA LEU A 267 12.79 -16.92 1.45
C LEU A 267 13.05 -17.78 2.69
N ALA A 268 12.78 -19.08 2.62
CA ALA A 268 13.02 -20.00 3.74
C ALA A 268 14.49 -20.44 3.85
N TYR A 269 15.24 -20.55 2.72
CA TYR A 269 16.51 -21.26 2.70
C TYR A 269 17.63 -20.57 1.94
N ASP A 270 17.37 -19.47 1.23
CA ASP A 270 18.35 -18.90 0.29
C ASP A 270 18.33 -17.37 0.27
N ARG A 271 19.30 -16.79 -0.44
CA ARG A 271 19.40 -15.36 -0.73
C ARG A 271 18.91 -15.09 -2.14
N ILE A 272 17.99 -14.14 -2.28
CA ILE A 272 17.54 -13.70 -3.60
C ILE A 272 18.53 -12.67 -4.14
N ARG A 273 19.04 -12.92 -5.35
CA ARG A 273 19.86 -11.94 -6.06
C ARG A 273 18.94 -10.98 -6.81
N VAL A 274 18.96 -9.72 -6.38
CA VAL A 274 18.18 -8.65 -6.98
C VAL A 274 19.10 -7.53 -7.45
N GLU A 275 18.69 -6.79 -8.46
CA GLU A 275 19.36 -5.61 -8.97
C GLU A 275 18.39 -4.46 -9.03
N ILE A 276 18.80 -3.29 -8.55
CA ILE A 276 17.94 -2.10 -8.60
C ILE A 276 17.64 -1.74 -10.06
N MET A 277 16.39 -1.43 -10.34
CA MET A 277 15.98 -0.94 -11.67
C MET A 277 16.74 0.36 -11.97
N PRO A 278 17.51 0.42 -13.07
CA PRO A 278 18.34 1.57 -13.36
C PRO A 278 17.52 2.86 -13.50
N SER A 279 17.92 3.93 -12.80
CA SER A 279 17.23 5.22 -12.83
C SER A 279 17.35 5.95 -14.16
N TYR A 280 18.41 5.67 -14.93
CA TYR A 280 18.67 6.30 -16.23
C TYR A 280 17.81 5.79 -17.38
N PHE A 281 17.06 4.70 -17.23
CA PHE A 281 16.08 4.29 -18.22
C PHE A 281 14.81 5.16 -18.12
N ASP A 282 14.47 5.80 -19.23
CA ASP A 282 13.20 6.52 -19.35
C ASP A 282 12.18 5.64 -20.08
N PHE A 283 11.31 5.02 -19.28
CA PHE A 283 10.24 4.14 -19.80
C PHE A 283 9.05 4.91 -20.37
N PHE A 284 9.10 6.24 -20.36
CA PHE A 284 8.04 7.08 -20.90
C PHE A 284 8.40 7.66 -22.27
N ASN A 285 9.67 7.94 -22.51
CA ASN A 285 10.10 8.63 -23.73
C ASN A 285 11.09 7.82 -24.58
N GLU A 286 11.66 6.72 -24.05
CA GLU A 286 12.68 5.95 -24.77
C GLU A 286 12.18 4.58 -25.22
N ARG A 287 11.91 4.44 -26.52
CA ARG A 287 11.49 3.17 -27.15
C ARG A 287 12.42 2.00 -26.83
N ASN A 288 13.74 2.23 -26.81
CA ASN A 288 14.72 1.19 -26.51
C ASN A 288 14.65 0.71 -25.06
N ALA A 289 14.42 1.61 -24.10
CA ALA A 289 14.23 1.26 -22.69
C ALA A 289 12.96 0.40 -22.51
N ILE A 290 11.86 0.83 -23.14
CA ILE A 290 10.59 0.10 -23.16
C ILE A 290 10.78 -1.30 -23.78
N ALA A 291 11.38 -1.38 -24.95
CA ALA A 291 11.61 -2.65 -25.66
C ALA A 291 12.48 -3.61 -24.83
N ARG A 292 13.53 -3.11 -24.21
CA ARG A 292 14.42 -3.91 -23.35
C ARG A 292 13.71 -4.46 -22.13
N LEU A 293 12.93 -3.64 -21.42
CA LEU A 293 12.15 -4.07 -20.26
C LEU A 293 11.13 -5.14 -20.68
N ARG A 294 10.42 -4.93 -21.76
CA ARG A 294 9.46 -5.91 -22.28
C ARG A 294 10.12 -7.24 -22.61
N LYS A 295 11.24 -7.24 -23.36
CA LYS A 295 11.99 -8.46 -23.67
C LYS A 295 12.35 -9.23 -22.43
N TRP A 296 12.83 -8.55 -21.39
CA TRP A 296 13.14 -9.17 -20.13
C TRP A 296 11.88 -9.70 -19.42
N CYS A 297 10.80 -8.92 -19.35
CA CYS A 297 9.56 -9.35 -18.69
C CYS A 297 8.97 -10.62 -19.30
N TYR A 298 9.02 -10.73 -20.62
CA TYR A 298 8.49 -11.90 -21.35
C TYR A 298 9.52 -13.03 -21.54
N GLY A 299 10.70 -12.90 -21.00
CA GLY A 299 11.73 -13.96 -21.03
C GLY A 299 12.47 -14.09 -22.35
N TRP A 300 12.33 -13.10 -23.26
CA TRP A 300 12.96 -13.14 -24.57
C TRP A 300 14.44 -12.73 -24.56
N ASP A 301 14.89 -12.09 -23.47
CA ASP A 301 16.27 -11.62 -23.34
C ASP A 301 16.69 -11.51 -21.87
N LYS A 302 18.02 -11.37 -21.64
CA LYS A 302 18.58 -10.98 -20.36
C LYS A 302 18.55 -9.45 -20.27
N PHE A 303 18.15 -8.93 -19.10
CA PHE A 303 18.11 -7.48 -18.89
C PHE A 303 19.50 -6.89 -18.76
#